data_ec8511653070e356e16b47e403858879
#
_entry.id   ec8511653070e356e16b47e403858879
#
_cell.length_a   1.000
_cell.length_b   1.000
_cell.length_c   1.000
_cell.angle_alpha   90.00
_cell.angle_beta   90.00
_cell.angle_gamma   90.00
#
_symmetry.space_group_name_H-M   'P 1'
#
loop_
_entity.id
_entity.type
_entity.pdbx_description
1 polymer ?
#
loop_
_entity_poly.entity_id
_entity_poly.type
_entity_poly.pdbx_seq_one_letter_code
_entity_poly.pdbx_strand_id
1 'polypeptide(L)'
;MQHPRILHIFSRYGGVGGEEVCFHAITEALGAVADVTPFVYSTAELFQSSHGALTKMRYMLHNRDVEEKLRECLRRGRYDAWIIHNTFPAMSPCVYELALQQSVPVIHYVHNYRSGCLNGVFYRDGAPCFSCKNGNYLPGVMHACWRGNAAYSALAAAVLSKTRRMGAWTRLSSYIAVSRRQRELLIQSGIPEEKIRVIPHFIRQKPVPIPDAPRRDVLYAGRLAPEKGVFQLIRAWELLSPPGRTLYLMGDGPLRGELEHYVSSRRLESIRLTGFIPHEEQGTVRASCGVAVAPSLWEETFGMVVLESWLHGTPVIVTPCGGLPELITHDQNGWIAREPSTDALAEMLHTALKEEERWPSMGAHGQELLSSTHSPAAWLQAMGCLLEELHILRQPSTTSAS
;
A
#
# COMPACT_ATOMS: atom_id res chain seq x y z
N MET A 1 12.80 -4.59 -32.25
CA MET A 1 12.59 -3.22 -31.73
C MET A 1 13.31 -3.12 -30.41
N GLN A 2 14.01 -2.03 -30.13
CA GLN A 2 14.71 -1.84 -28.87
C GLN A 2 13.66 -1.54 -27.80
N HIS A 3 13.70 -2.25 -26.65
CA HIS A 3 12.82 -1.98 -25.51
C HIS A 3 13.09 -0.57 -24.95
N PRO A 4 12.07 0.18 -24.53
CA PRO A 4 12.28 1.46 -23.87
C PRO A 4 12.99 1.25 -22.53
N ARG A 5 13.84 2.19 -22.16
CA ARG A 5 14.59 2.16 -20.90
C ARG A 5 13.86 2.95 -19.83
N ILE A 6 13.49 2.31 -18.74
CA ILE A 6 12.75 2.92 -17.63
C ILE A 6 13.62 2.98 -16.38
N LEU A 7 13.75 4.19 -15.79
CA LEU A 7 14.34 4.36 -14.47
C LEU A 7 13.26 4.20 -13.40
N HIS A 8 13.37 3.17 -12.55
CA HIS A 8 12.37 2.79 -11.57
C HIS A 8 12.86 3.07 -10.17
N ILE A 9 12.28 4.08 -9.49
CA ILE A 9 12.82 4.71 -8.27
C ILE A 9 11.97 4.39 -7.05
N PHE A 10 12.61 3.94 -5.97
CA PHE A 10 11.95 3.60 -4.71
C PHE A 10 12.81 3.92 -3.49
N SER A 11 12.20 4.54 -2.47
CA SER A 11 12.81 4.70 -1.15
C SER A 11 12.43 3.55 -0.24
N ARG A 12 13.39 2.69 0.11
CA ARG A 12 13.19 1.58 1.04
C ARG A 12 13.11 2.09 2.48
N TYR A 13 12.10 1.66 3.21
CA TYR A 13 12.02 1.84 4.66
C TYR A 13 12.89 0.81 5.41
N GLY A 14 13.01 0.97 6.73
CA GLY A 14 13.86 0.11 7.57
C GLY A 14 13.37 -1.34 7.75
N GLY A 15 12.25 -1.72 7.16
CA GLY A 15 11.71 -3.09 7.13
C GLY A 15 10.96 -3.35 5.83
N VAL A 16 10.88 -4.62 5.43
CA VAL A 16 10.12 -5.03 4.24
C VAL A 16 8.63 -4.77 4.50
N GLY A 17 8.04 -3.93 3.67
CA GLY A 17 6.62 -3.59 3.72
C GLY A 17 5.94 -3.86 2.38
N GLY A 18 4.61 -3.73 2.35
CA GLY A 18 3.82 -3.94 1.13
C GLY A 18 4.27 -3.08 -0.06
N GLU A 19 4.73 -1.84 0.17
CA GLU A 19 5.27 -0.96 -0.89
C GLU A 19 6.51 -1.57 -1.56
N GLU A 20 7.42 -2.21 -0.81
CA GLU A 20 8.61 -2.84 -1.37
C GLU A 20 8.28 -4.12 -2.15
N VAL A 21 7.35 -4.92 -1.64
CA VAL A 21 6.84 -6.11 -2.36
C VAL A 21 6.23 -5.68 -3.70
N CYS A 22 5.40 -4.63 -3.70
CA CYS A 22 4.82 -4.07 -4.92
C CYS A 22 5.89 -3.54 -5.88
N PHE A 23 6.91 -2.82 -5.38
CA PHE A 23 8.00 -2.31 -6.20
C PHE A 23 8.72 -3.43 -6.96
N HIS A 24 9.09 -4.52 -6.27
CA HIS A 24 9.75 -5.66 -6.91
C HIS A 24 8.84 -6.37 -7.91
N ALA A 25 7.57 -6.59 -7.56
CA ALA A 25 6.60 -7.18 -8.47
C ALA A 25 6.42 -6.36 -9.76
N ILE A 26 6.33 -5.02 -9.63
CA ILE A 26 6.19 -4.09 -10.74
C ILE A 26 7.47 -4.06 -11.59
N THR A 27 8.67 -4.03 -10.95
CA THR A 27 9.95 -4.08 -11.67
C THR A 27 10.02 -5.29 -12.60
N GLU A 28 9.66 -6.45 -12.08
CA GLU A 28 9.70 -7.69 -12.86
C GLU A 28 8.64 -7.73 -13.96
N ALA A 29 7.39 -7.30 -13.66
CA ALA A 29 6.34 -7.24 -14.66
C ALA A 29 6.69 -6.30 -15.82
N LEU A 30 7.24 -5.11 -15.52
CA LEU A 30 7.71 -4.16 -16.54
C LEU A 30 8.84 -4.73 -17.40
N GLY A 31 9.66 -5.62 -16.86
CA GLY A 31 10.74 -6.29 -17.59
C GLY A 31 10.29 -7.08 -18.82
N ALA A 32 8.98 -7.39 -18.93
CA ALA A 32 8.40 -8.01 -20.13
C ALA A 32 8.29 -7.04 -21.33
N VAL A 33 8.26 -5.72 -21.10
CA VAL A 33 8.01 -4.70 -22.13
C VAL A 33 9.06 -3.57 -22.15
N ALA A 34 9.95 -3.51 -21.17
CA ALA A 34 10.93 -2.46 -21.00
C ALA A 34 12.26 -2.97 -20.41
N ASP A 35 13.35 -2.25 -20.67
CA ASP A 35 14.62 -2.41 -19.95
C ASP A 35 14.55 -1.57 -18.66
N VAL A 36 14.32 -2.20 -17.51
CA VAL A 36 14.07 -1.52 -16.24
C VAL A 36 15.35 -1.42 -15.42
N THR A 37 15.75 -0.22 -15.09
CA THR A 37 16.85 0.04 -14.16
C THR A 37 16.29 0.43 -12.79
N PRO A 38 16.34 -0.45 -11.76
CA PRO A 38 15.90 -0.10 -10.42
C PRO A 38 16.91 0.85 -9.76
N PHE A 39 16.41 1.92 -9.15
CA PHE A 39 17.15 2.82 -8.27
C PHE A 39 16.52 2.81 -6.88
N VAL A 40 17.15 2.14 -5.94
CA VAL A 40 16.67 1.99 -4.56
C VAL A 40 17.61 2.70 -3.61
N TYR A 41 17.05 3.52 -2.71
CA TYR A 41 17.81 4.16 -1.63
C TYR A 41 17.13 3.88 -0.30
N SER A 42 17.91 3.33 0.65
CA SER A 42 17.38 2.95 1.97
C SER A 42 17.33 4.12 2.93
N THR A 43 16.26 4.24 3.70
CA THR A 43 16.19 5.17 4.83
C THR A 43 17.28 4.88 5.87
N ALA A 44 17.73 3.62 5.97
CA ALA A 44 18.84 3.24 6.84
C ALA A 44 20.16 3.92 6.43
N GLU A 45 20.42 4.09 5.12
CA GLU A 45 21.59 4.79 4.61
C GLU A 45 21.68 6.21 5.16
N LEU A 46 20.54 6.90 5.30
CA LEU A 46 20.49 8.23 5.89
C LEU A 46 20.50 8.22 7.41
N PHE A 47 19.60 7.45 8.04
CA PHE A 47 19.35 7.57 9.47
C PHE A 47 20.38 6.82 10.34
N GLN A 48 21.00 5.76 9.83
CA GLN A 48 22.07 5.01 10.49
C GLN A 48 23.49 5.51 10.12
N SER A 49 23.59 6.48 9.18
CA SER A 49 24.87 7.11 8.85
C SER A 49 25.47 7.82 10.07
N SER A 50 26.78 8.02 10.06
CA SER A 50 27.54 8.80 11.08
C SER A 50 27.23 10.30 11.07
N HIS A 51 26.40 10.77 10.13
CA HIS A 51 26.03 12.19 10.03
C HIS A 51 25.29 12.68 11.29
N GLY A 52 25.64 13.87 11.74
CA GLY A 52 24.92 14.55 12.84
C GLY A 52 23.46 14.90 12.47
N ALA A 53 22.63 15.13 13.49
CA ALA A 53 21.21 15.41 13.33
C ALA A 53 20.90 16.53 12.33
N LEU A 54 21.63 17.65 12.36
CA LEU A 54 21.45 18.76 11.43
C LEU A 54 21.72 18.37 9.97
N THR A 55 22.71 17.54 9.71
CA THR A 55 23.00 17.03 8.37
C THR A 55 21.88 16.12 7.87
N LYS A 56 21.39 15.22 8.73
CA LYS A 56 20.23 14.38 8.40
C LYS A 56 18.99 15.20 8.07
N MET A 57 18.72 16.27 8.82
CA MET A 57 17.62 17.20 8.53
C MET A 57 17.81 17.92 7.18
N ARG A 58 19.03 18.38 6.88
CA ARG A 58 19.34 18.98 5.58
C ARG A 58 19.17 18.00 4.44
N TYR A 59 19.55 16.73 4.63
CA TYR A 59 19.39 15.67 3.62
C TYR A 59 17.92 15.33 3.35
N MET A 60 17.04 15.45 4.35
CA MET A 60 15.61 15.34 4.10
C MET A 60 15.07 16.43 3.18
N LEU A 61 15.65 17.64 3.22
CA LEU A 61 15.29 18.76 2.35
C LEU A 61 15.99 18.69 0.99
N HIS A 62 17.23 18.19 0.96
CA HIS A 62 18.03 18.02 -0.25
C HIS A 62 19.15 17.00 -0.01
N ASN A 63 18.95 15.77 -0.48
CA ASN A 63 19.92 14.69 -0.31
C ASN A 63 20.94 14.69 -1.45
N ARG A 64 22.14 15.18 -1.18
CA ARG A 64 23.23 15.27 -2.17
C ARG A 64 23.72 13.89 -2.62
N ASP A 65 23.72 12.89 -1.74
CA ASP A 65 24.17 11.53 -2.08
C ASP A 65 23.21 10.88 -3.08
N VAL A 66 21.90 11.06 -2.87
CA VAL A 66 20.88 10.61 -3.83
C VAL A 66 20.99 11.35 -5.15
N GLU A 67 21.18 12.67 -5.12
CA GLU A 67 21.35 13.48 -6.32
C GLU A 67 22.57 13.01 -7.13
N GLU A 68 23.71 12.81 -6.48
CA GLU A 68 24.93 12.37 -7.15
C GLU A 68 24.80 10.96 -7.76
N LYS A 69 24.26 10.00 -7.00
CA LYS A 69 23.97 8.65 -7.48
C LYS A 69 23.00 8.67 -8.68
N LEU A 70 21.95 9.50 -8.65
CA LEU A 70 21.02 9.64 -9.78
C LEU A 70 21.70 10.28 -10.99
N ARG A 71 22.48 11.34 -10.80
CA ARG A 71 23.25 11.95 -11.89
C ARG A 71 24.25 10.95 -12.51
N GLU A 72 24.83 10.06 -11.71
CA GLU A 72 25.68 9.00 -12.22
C GLU A 72 24.89 8.00 -13.08
N CYS A 73 23.69 7.58 -12.64
CA CYS A 73 22.80 6.75 -13.46
C CYS A 73 22.49 7.41 -14.80
N LEU A 74 22.20 8.74 -14.79
CA LEU A 74 21.92 9.49 -16.02
C LEU A 74 23.13 9.64 -16.95
N ARG A 75 24.35 9.69 -16.42
CA ARG A 75 25.58 9.68 -17.24
C ARG A 75 25.82 8.34 -17.94
N ARG A 76 25.39 7.23 -17.33
CA ARG A 76 25.55 5.87 -17.89
C ARG A 76 24.59 5.58 -19.06
N GLY A 77 23.54 6.38 -19.24
CA GLY A 77 22.62 6.25 -20.36
C GLY A 77 21.36 7.10 -20.23
N ARG A 78 20.67 7.24 -21.35
CA ARG A 78 19.37 7.91 -21.41
C ARG A 78 18.27 6.94 -21.01
N TYR A 79 17.23 7.45 -20.37
CA TYR A 79 16.00 6.75 -20.06
C TYR A 79 14.86 7.38 -20.86
N ASP A 80 13.92 6.55 -21.30
CA ASP A 80 12.74 6.98 -22.06
C ASP A 80 11.59 7.40 -21.12
N ALA A 81 11.62 6.94 -19.88
CA ALA A 81 10.67 7.33 -18.83
C ALA A 81 11.24 7.09 -17.42
N TRP A 82 10.64 7.77 -16.43
CA TRP A 82 10.87 7.51 -15.02
C TRP A 82 9.57 7.06 -14.36
N ILE A 83 9.65 6.04 -13.49
CA ILE A 83 8.57 5.66 -12.58
C ILE A 83 9.08 5.88 -11.17
N ILE A 84 8.42 6.79 -10.44
CA ILE A 84 8.81 7.17 -9.08
C ILE A 84 7.74 6.65 -8.13
N HIS A 85 8.14 5.86 -7.14
CA HIS A 85 7.29 5.47 -6.05
C HIS A 85 7.43 6.47 -4.89
N ASN A 86 7.73 5.99 -3.69
CA ASN A 86 7.92 6.83 -2.54
C ASN A 86 9.36 7.39 -2.50
N THR A 87 9.49 8.67 -2.16
CA THR A 87 10.80 9.36 -2.01
C THR A 87 11.02 9.88 -0.58
N PHE A 88 9.95 9.99 0.21
CA PHE A 88 10.00 10.49 1.58
C PHE A 88 10.34 9.35 2.56
N PRO A 89 11.15 9.59 3.60
CA PRO A 89 11.81 10.85 3.94
C PRO A 89 13.25 10.98 3.39
N ALA A 90 13.85 9.90 2.90
CA ALA A 90 15.30 9.83 2.74
C ALA A 90 15.82 10.31 1.38
N MET A 91 15.06 10.10 0.31
CA MET A 91 15.49 10.53 -1.02
C MET A 91 15.37 12.04 -1.25
N SER A 92 14.55 12.72 -0.45
CA SER A 92 14.27 14.15 -0.56
C SER A 92 13.59 14.60 -1.87
N PRO A 93 13.15 15.87 -1.98
CA PRO A 93 12.58 16.41 -3.22
C PRO A 93 13.56 16.48 -4.41
N CYS A 94 14.86 16.27 -4.22
CA CYS A 94 15.84 16.35 -5.32
C CYS A 94 15.55 15.36 -6.46
N VAL A 95 14.90 14.24 -6.17
CA VAL A 95 14.45 13.27 -7.18
C VAL A 95 13.49 13.93 -8.16
N TYR A 96 12.51 14.68 -7.67
CA TYR A 96 11.56 15.39 -8.53
C TYR A 96 12.21 16.58 -9.25
N GLU A 97 13.18 17.27 -8.60
CA GLU A 97 13.96 18.33 -9.22
C GLU A 97 14.67 17.80 -10.47
N LEU A 98 15.37 16.67 -10.34
CA LEU A 98 16.05 16.03 -11.45
C LEU A 98 15.06 15.49 -12.50
N ALA A 99 13.99 14.83 -12.08
CA ALA A 99 13.00 14.28 -12.98
C ALA A 99 12.33 15.36 -13.85
N LEU A 100 11.97 16.51 -13.25
CA LEU A 100 11.37 17.64 -13.97
C LEU A 100 12.35 18.36 -14.92
N GLN A 101 13.66 18.15 -14.78
CA GLN A 101 14.68 18.64 -15.71
C GLN A 101 14.85 17.72 -16.94
N GLN A 102 14.35 16.49 -16.87
CA GLN A 102 14.41 15.57 -18.00
C GLN A 102 13.26 15.87 -18.98
N SER A 103 13.53 15.73 -20.26
CA SER A 103 12.53 15.88 -21.33
C SER A 103 11.85 14.54 -21.64
N VAL A 104 11.55 13.74 -20.58
CA VAL A 104 10.93 12.42 -20.69
C VAL A 104 9.71 12.32 -19.76
N PRO A 105 8.75 11.46 -20.08
CA PRO A 105 7.62 11.21 -19.20
C PRO A 105 8.05 10.76 -17.81
N VAL A 106 7.40 11.31 -16.78
CA VAL A 106 7.58 10.93 -15.38
C VAL A 106 6.25 10.52 -14.80
N ILE A 107 6.19 9.29 -14.31
CA ILE A 107 5.00 8.67 -13.71
C ILE A 107 5.24 8.54 -12.21
N HIS A 108 4.29 9.01 -11.39
CA HIS A 108 4.33 8.78 -9.94
C HIS A 108 3.36 7.68 -9.56
N TYR A 109 3.88 6.57 -9.05
CA TYR A 109 3.07 5.48 -8.49
C TYR A 109 2.76 5.78 -7.03
N VAL A 110 1.50 6.09 -6.72
CA VAL A 110 1.13 6.68 -5.41
C VAL A 110 0.74 5.59 -4.42
N HIS A 111 1.50 5.43 -3.34
CA HIS A 111 1.24 4.43 -2.29
C HIS A 111 0.60 5.01 -1.02
N ASN A 112 0.58 6.34 -0.89
CA ASN A 112 0.09 7.03 0.31
C ASN A 112 -0.45 8.43 -0.03
N TYR A 113 -0.96 9.15 0.95
CA TYR A 113 -1.61 10.45 0.75
C TYR A 113 -0.75 11.66 1.12
N ARG A 114 0.58 11.60 0.95
CA ARG A 114 1.47 12.72 1.33
C ARG A 114 1.25 14.00 0.52
N SER A 115 0.56 13.94 -0.59
CA SER A 115 0.11 15.13 -1.33
C SER A 115 -0.90 15.97 -0.53
N GLY A 116 -1.67 15.36 0.38
CA GLY A 116 -2.72 16.00 1.16
C GLY A 116 -2.71 15.69 2.66
N CYS A 117 -1.72 14.92 3.15
CA CYS A 117 -1.63 14.53 4.55
C CYS A 117 -0.19 14.44 5.02
N LEU A 118 0.15 15.06 6.15
CA LEU A 118 1.51 15.09 6.67
C LEU A 118 2.04 13.70 7.01
N ASN A 119 1.25 12.85 7.67
CA ASN A 119 1.62 11.47 7.99
C ASN A 119 1.34 10.48 6.84
N GLY A 120 0.57 10.90 5.83
CA GLY A 120 0.29 10.12 4.61
C GLY A 120 -0.86 9.13 4.72
N VAL A 121 -1.65 9.13 5.79
CA VAL A 121 -2.70 8.11 6.04
C VAL A 121 -4.11 8.69 6.21
N PHE A 122 -4.29 10.01 6.22
CA PHE A 122 -5.59 10.64 6.50
C PHE A 122 -6.28 10.12 7.76
N TYR A 123 -5.50 9.81 8.80
CA TYR A 123 -5.99 9.28 10.07
C TYR A 123 -5.29 9.96 11.23
N ARG A 124 -6.06 10.27 12.29
CA ARG A 124 -5.59 10.87 13.53
C ARG A 124 -6.61 10.65 14.65
N ASP A 125 -6.13 10.38 15.85
CA ASP A 125 -6.94 10.30 17.07
C ASP A 125 -8.17 9.37 16.93
N GLY A 126 -8.00 8.22 16.28
CA GLY A 126 -9.05 7.22 16.14
C GLY A 126 -10.02 7.43 14.97
N ALA A 127 -9.86 8.49 14.17
CA ALA A 127 -10.79 8.83 13.09
C ALA A 127 -10.09 9.32 11.80
N PRO A 128 -10.77 9.25 10.63
CA PRO A 128 -10.30 9.90 9.41
C PRO A 128 -10.08 11.40 9.60
N CYS A 129 -8.96 11.93 9.08
CA CYS A 129 -8.58 13.33 9.23
C CYS A 129 -8.13 13.93 7.90
N PHE A 130 -8.82 14.97 7.44
CA PHE A 130 -8.56 15.66 6.17
C PHE A 130 -8.08 17.12 6.34
N SER A 131 -7.60 17.50 7.51
CA SER A 131 -7.22 18.88 7.83
C SER A 131 -6.07 19.43 6.96
N CYS A 132 -5.25 18.56 6.37
CA CYS A 132 -4.13 18.94 5.50
C CYS A 132 -4.42 18.75 3.99
N LYS A 133 -5.63 18.33 3.59
CA LYS A 133 -5.92 17.87 2.22
C LYS A 133 -5.61 18.91 1.13
N ASN A 134 -5.69 20.20 1.43
CA ASN A 134 -5.37 21.29 0.51
C ASN A 134 -3.86 21.56 0.39
N GLY A 135 -3.02 20.71 1.00
CA GLY A 135 -1.57 20.89 1.02
C GLY A 135 -1.07 21.93 2.03
N ASN A 136 -1.94 22.42 2.92
CA ASN A 136 -1.54 23.15 4.09
C ASN A 136 -1.22 22.17 5.22
N TYR A 137 0.05 21.94 5.48
CA TYR A 137 0.52 20.98 6.48
C TYR A 137 0.60 21.54 7.91
N LEU A 138 0.22 22.80 8.14
CA LEU A 138 0.25 23.42 9.48
C LEU A 138 -0.57 22.64 10.52
N PRO A 139 -1.80 22.16 10.23
CA PRO A 139 -2.52 21.31 11.19
C PRO A 139 -1.73 20.07 11.60
N GLY A 140 -1.03 19.44 10.65
CA GLY A 140 -0.18 18.27 10.94
C GLY A 140 1.01 18.58 11.83
N VAL A 141 1.55 19.80 11.78
CA VAL A 141 2.60 20.28 12.68
C VAL A 141 2.04 20.50 14.09
N MET A 142 0.89 21.21 14.19
CA MET A 142 0.23 21.50 15.47
C MET A 142 -0.13 20.23 16.24
N HIS A 143 -0.53 19.18 15.54
CA HIS A 143 -0.90 17.90 16.10
C HIS A 143 0.26 16.88 16.14
N ALA A 144 1.49 17.30 15.87
CA ALA A 144 2.67 16.44 15.89
C ALA A 144 2.49 15.13 15.07
N CYS A 145 1.80 15.18 13.92
CA CYS A 145 1.34 14.01 13.17
C CYS A 145 2.46 13.10 12.68
N TRP A 146 3.70 13.60 12.53
CA TRP A 146 4.81 12.76 12.12
C TRP A 146 5.71 12.42 13.30
N ARG A 147 5.81 11.12 13.62
CA ARG A 147 6.58 10.56 14.74
C ARG A 147 6.19 11.13 16.13
N GLY A 148 4.95 11.61 16.29
CA GLY A 148 4.50 12.17 17.58
C GLY A 148 5.26 13.41 18.05
N ASN A 149 5.94 14.13 17.16
CA ASN A 149 6.83 15.25 17.53
C ASN A 149 6.63 16.46 16.61
N ALA A 150 6.40 17.63 17.19
CA ALA A 150 6.11 18.85 16.44
C ALA A 150 7.31 19.32 15.58
N ALA A 151 8.55 19.19 16.08
CA ALA A 151 9.74 19.60 15.32
C ALA A 151 9.98 18.69 14.11
N TYR A 152 9.81 17.37 14.28
CA TYR A 152 9.85 16.44 13.16
C TYR A 152 8.70 16.69 12.18
N SER A 153 7.50 17.00 12.66
CA SER A 153 6.35 17.35 11.83
C SER A 153 6.58 18.65 11.04
N ALA A 154 7.23 19.65 11.65
CA ALA A 154 7.62 20.88 10.95
C ALA A 154 8.63 20.61 9.81
N LEU A 155 9.61 19.75 10.06
CA LEU A 155 10.56 19.33 9.03
C LEU A 155 9.84 18.58 7.89
N ALA A 156 8.98 17.62 8.22
CA ALA A 156 8.19 16.91 7.23
C ALA A 156 7.30 17.88 6.41
N ALA A 157 6.65 18.84 7.06
CA ALA A 157 5.87 19.87 6.40
C ALA A 157 6.71 20.73 5.45
N ALA A 158 7.94 21.10 5.85
CA ALA A 158 8.87 21.83 4.99
C ALA A 158 9.25 21.01 3.74
N VAL A 159 9.56 19.72 3.90
CA VAL A 159 9.87 18.79 2.78
C VAL A 159 8.68 18.67 1.82
N LEU A 160 7.50 18.38 2.33
CA LEU A 160 6.29 18.21 1.52
C LEU A 160 5.85 19.53 0.85
N SER A 161 6.00 20.65 1.55
CA SER A 161 5.72 21.98 0.97
C SER A 161 6.73 22.35 -0.12
N LYS A 162 8.01 21.97 0.03
CA LYS A 162 9.01 22.10 -1.03
C LYS A 162 8.61 21.25 -2.24
N THR A 163 8.30 19.96 -2.03
CA THR A 163 7.84 19.02 -3.06
C THR A 163 6.65 19.60 -3.84
N ARG A 164 5.65 20.15 -3.10
CA ARG A 164 4.47 20.77 -3.72
C ARG A 164 4.81 22.01 -4.55
N ARG A 165 5.63 22.92 -4.00
CA ARG A 165 6.02 24.17 -4.71
C ARG A 165 6.81 23.90 -5.99
N MET A 166 7.54 22.81 -6.05
CA MET A 166 8.24 22.36 -7.28
C MET A 166 7.29 21.82 -8.35
N GLY A 167 6.06 21.56 -8.00
CA GLY A 167 5.07 20.98 -8.89
C GLY A 167 5.12 19.46 -9.01
N ALA A 168 5.72 18.74 -8.07
CA ALA A 168 5.74 17.27 -8.09
C ALA A 168 4.34 16.63 -7.99
N TRP A 169 3.33 17.39 -7.55
CA TRP A 169 1.93 16.94 -7.51
C TRP A 169 1.07 17.44 -8.68
N THR A 170 1.63 18.21 -9.62
CA THR A 170 0.83 18.81 -10.72
C THR A 170 1.53 18.76 -12.09
N ARG A 171 2.87 18.69 -12.13
CA ARG A 171 3.65 18.84 -13.36
C ARG A 171 4.12 17.52 -13.96
N LEU A 172 4.14 16.42 -13.21
CA LEU A 172 4.51 15.12 -13.76
C LEU A 172 3.54 14.69 -14.85
N SER A 173 3.96 13.74 -15.68
CA SER A 173 3.19 13.29 -16.84
C SER A 173 1.95 12.52 -16.43
N SER A 174 2.07 11.64 -15.43
CA SER A 174 0.94 10.86 -14.92
C SER A 174 1.13 10.46 -13.44
N TYR A 175 0.03 10.13 -12.79
CA TYR A 175 -0.05 9.61 -11.41
C TYR A 175 -0.87 8.32 -11.43
N ILE A 176 -0.34 7.25 -10.87
CA ILE A 176 -1.09 6.00 -10.73
C ILE A 176 -1.69 5.95 -9.33
N ALA A 177 -3.00 5.93 -9.27
CA ALA A 177 -3.79 5.58 -8.10
C ALA A 177 -4.10 4.07 -8.14
N VAL A 178 -4.14 3.40 -6.99
CA VAL A 178 -4.37 1.95 -6.92
C VAL A 178 -5.82 1.59 -6.67
N SER A 179 -6.69 2.58 -6.39
CA SER A 179 -8.14 2.45 -6.26
C SER A 179 -8.86 3.72 -6.70
N ARG A 180 -10.16 3.63 -6.99
CA ARG A 180 -10.99 4.80 -7.33
C ARG A 180 -11.09 5.75 -6.14
N ARG A 181 -11.23 5.22 -4.94
CA ARG A 181 -11.24 6.04 -3.72
C ARG A 181 -9.94 6.81 -3.53
N GLN A 182 -8.79 6.17 -3.78
CA GLN A 182 -7.52 6.90 -3.74
C GLN A 182 -7.48 8.01 -4.79
N ARG A 183 -7.93 7.74 -6.03
CA ARG A 183 -8.01 8.76 -7.09
C ARG A 183 -8.79 9.99 -6.63
N GLU A 184 -9.98 9.79 -6.04
CA GLU A 184 -10.82 10.89 -5.51
C GLU A 184 -10.05 11.75 -4.48
N LEU A 185 -9.37 11.11 -3.53
CA LEU A 185 -8.60 11.81 -2.50
C LEU A 185 -7.37 12.52 -3.06
N LEU A 186 -6.75 11.99 -4.11
CA LEU A 186 -5.65 12.65 -4.81
C LEU A 186 -6.13 13.90 -5.56
N ILE A 187 -7.29 13.85 -6.22
CA ILE A 187 -7.94 15.02 -6.86
C ILE A 187 -8.23 16.09 -5.80
N GLN A 188 -8.84 15.72 -4.69
CA GLN A 188 -9.10 16.63 -3.56
C GLN A 188 -7.81 17.21 -2.95
N SER A 189 -6.69 16.52 -3.11
CA SER A 189 -5.36 16.99 -2.68
C SER A 189 -4.68 17.90 -3.72
N GLY A 190 -5.35 18.17 -4.85
CA GLY A 190 -4.90 19.10 -5.89
C GLY A 190 -4.03 18.47 -6.97
N ILE A 191 -4.08 17.15 -7.16
CA ILE A 191 -3.50 16.49 -8.34
C ILE A 191 -4.51 16.59 -9.49
N PRO A 192 -4.09 17.03 -10.71
CA PRO A 192 -4.98 17.17 -11.86
C PRO A 192 -5.65 15.84 -12.22
N GLU A 193 -6.97 15.85 -12.34
CA GLU A 193 -7.79 14.65 -12.57
C GLU A 193 -7.41 13.92 -13.86
N GLU A 194 -7.16 14.66 -14.93
CA GLU A 194 -6.79 14.15 -16.25
C GLU A 194 -5.46 13.40 -16.27
N LYS A 195 -4.61 13.64 -15.26
CA LYS A 195 -3.30 12.97 -15.11
C LYS A 195 -3.34 11.72 -14.25
N ILE A 196 -4.47 11.42 -13.60
CA ILE A 196 -4.57 10.27 -12.69
C ILE A 196 -5.15 9.07 -13.45
N ARG A 197 -4.43 7.95 -13.42
CA ARG A 197 -4.90 6.65 -13.92
C ARG A 197 -5.08 5.70 -12.76
N VAL A 198 -6.17 4.93 -12.75
CA VAL A 198 -6.39 3.88 -11.74
C VAL A 198 -5.86 2.57 -12.29
N ILE A 199 -4.79 2.08 -11.68
CA ILE A 199 -4.18 0.79 -11.99
C ILE A 199 -4.04 0.00 -10.69
N PRO A 200 -4.96 -0.94 -10.40
CA PRO A 200 -4.95 -1.72 -9.18
C PRO A 200 -3.67 -2.55 -9.02
N HIS A 201 -3.32 -2.88 -7.79
CA HIS A 201 -2.24 -3.83 -7.52
C HIS A 201 -2.61 -5.24 -7.98
N PHE A 202 -1.59 -6.08 -8.11
CA PHE A 202 -1.69 -7.47 -8.49
C PHE A 202 -0.83 -8.36 -7.59
N ILE A 203 -1.07 -9.66 -7.65
CA ILE A 203 -0.24 -10.69 -7.02
C ILE A 203 0.42 -11.54 -8.11
N ARG A 204 1.70 -11.89 -7.89
CA ARG A 204 2.48 -12.72 -8.83
C ARG A 204 2.27 -14.21 -8.63
N GLN A 205 2.02 -14.61 -7.40
CA GLN A 205 1.83 -16.02 -7.04
C GLN A 205 0.53 -16.54 -7.67
N LYS A 206 0.55 -17.80 -8.07
CA LYS A 206 -0.66 -18.50 -8.50
C LYS A 206 -1.52 -18.86 -7.29
N PRO A 207 -2.86 -18.89 -7.43
CA PRO A 207 -3.74 -19.38 -6.39
C PRO A 207 -3.29 -20.71 -5.81
N VAL A 208 -3.33 -20.83 -4.49
CA VAL A 208 -3.04 -22.07 -3.77
C VAL A 208 -4.32 -22.90 -3.73
N PRO A 209 -4.26 -24.23 -3.96
CA PRO A 209 -5.43 -25.08 -3.82
C PRO A 209 -6.09 -24.92 -2.44
N ILE A 210 -7.42 -24.81 -2.44
CA ILE A 210 -8.19 -24.72 -1.18
C ILE A 210 -8.14 -26.10 -0.52
N PRO A 211 -7.69 -26.21 0.75
CA PRO A 211 -7.67 -27.50 1.44
C PRO A 211 -9.08 -28.09 1.64
N ASP A 212 -9.21 -29.40 1.52
CA ASP A 212 -10.44 -30.12 1.86
C ASP A 212 -10.72 -30.18 3.37
N ALA A 213 -9.69 -29.93 4.20
CA ALA A 213 -9.82 -29.95 5.65
C ALA A 213 -10.61 -28.71 6.15
N PRO A 214 -11.43 -28.87 7.23
CA PRO A 214 -12.16 -27.74 7.82
C PRO A 214 -11.23 -26.62 8.26
N ARG A 215 -11.50 -25.40 7.81
CA ARG A 215 -10.75 -24.17 8.10
C ARG A 215 -11.62 -23.29 8.98
N ARG A 216 -11.45 -23.38 10.30
CA ARG A 216 -12.39 -22.76 11.27
C ARG A 216 -11.92 -21.45 11.84
N ASP A 217 -10.62 -21.16 11.73
CA ASP A 217 -10.01 -20.02 12.37
C ASP A 217 -10.15 -18.74 11.55
N VAL A 218 -9.91 -17.61 12.20
CA VAL A 218 -9.98 -16.27 11.62
C VAL A 218 -8.60 -15.64 11.61
N LEU A 219 -8.26 -14.97 10.52
CA LEU A 219 -6.96 -14.34 10.31
C LEU A 219 -7.07 -12.82 10.26
N TYR A 220 -6.24 -12.14 11.03
CA TYR A 220 -5.77 -10.80 10.72
C TYR A 220 -4.32 -10.90 10.25
N ALA A 221 -3.99 -10.27 9.13
CA ALA A 221 -2.61 -10.16 8.66
C ALA A 221 -2.28 -8.71 8.31
N GLY A 222 -1.29 -8.14 8.99
CA GLY A 222 -0.90 -6.76 8.74
C GLY A 222 -0.14 -6.11 9.90
N ARG A 223 0.22 -4.85 9.71
CA ARG A 223 0.92 -4.06 10.73
C ARG A 223 0.01 -3.84 11.96
N LEU A 224 0.53 -4.13 13.16
CA LEU A 224 -0.17 -3.89 14.42
C LEU A 224 -0.09 -2.39 14.78
N ALA A 225 -0.97 -1.59 14.16
CA ALA A 225 -0.98 -0.14 14.27
C ALA A 225 -2.41 0.41 14.45
N PRO A 226 -2.58 1.60 15.09
CA PRO A 226 -3.90 2.12 15.43
C PRO A 226 -4.86 2.24 14.24
N GLU A 227 -4.36 2.70 13.10
CA GLU A 227 -5.14 2.90 11.88
C GLU A 227 -5.63 1.58 11.25
N LYS A 228 -5.05 0.44 11.65
CA LYS A 228 -5.42 -0.89 11.13
C LYS A 228 -6.56 -1.55 11.91
N GLY A 229 -7.08 -0.92 12.96
CA GLY A 229 -8.28 -1.36 13.66
C GLY A 229 -8.17 -2.67 14.44
N VAL A 230 -6.95 -3.06 14.83
CA VAL A 230 -6.71 -4.36 15.50
C VAL A 230 -7.42 -4.43 16.85
N PHE A 231 -7.48 -3.33 17.61
CA PHE A 231 -8.22 -3.28 18.87
C PHE A 231 -9.73 -3.48 18.67
N GLN A 232 -10.30 -2.88 17.62
CA GLN A 232 -11.71 -3.06 17.28
C GLN A 232 -12.00 -4.53 16.98
N LEU A 233 -11.10 -5.19 16.24
CA LEU A 233 -11.21 -6.62 15.94
C LEU A 233 -11.12 -7.49 17.20
N ILE A 234 -10.15 -7.26 18.08
CA ILE A 234 -10.01 -8.01 19.34
C ILE A 234 -11.26 -7.86 20.19
N ARG A 235 -11.79 -6.64 20.35
CA ARG A 235 -13.01 -6.39 21.12
C ARG A 235 -14.24 -7.05 20.47
N ALA A 236 -14.36 -7.01 19.15
CA ALA A 236 -15.41 -7.71 18.44
C ALA A 236 -15.34 -9.23 18.66
N TRP A 237 -14.13 -9.80 18.63
CA TRP A 237 -13.89 -11.20 18.94
C TRP A 237 -14.24 -11.57 20.41
N GLU A 238 -13.86 -10.73 21.36
CA GLU A 238 -14.17 -10.89 22.78
C GLU A 238 -15.69 -10.90 23.03
N LEU A 239 -16.45 -9.99 22.37
CA LEU A 239 -17.91 -9.93 22.44
C LEU A 239 -18.57 -11.23 21.94
N LEU A 240 -18.04 -11.81 20.86
CA LEU A 240 -18.61 -13.03 20.27
C LEU A 240 -18.17 -14.29 21.00
N SER A 241 -16.94 -14.31 21.47
CA SER A 241 -16.31 -15.48 22.12
C SER A 241 -16.64 -16.82 21.42
N PRO A 242 -16.36 -16.98 20.11
CA PRO A 242 -16.85 -18.11 19.34
C PRO A 242 -16.15 -19.41 19.78
N PRO A 243 -16.90 -20.46 20.17
CA PRO A 243 -16.32 -21.67 20.72
C PRO A 243 -15.52 -22.46 19.67
N GLY A 244 -14.36 -23.00 20.10
CA GLY A 244 -13.52 -23.87 19.28
C GLY A 244 -12.87 -23.20 18.07
N ARG A 245 -12.73 -21.88 18.08
CA ARG A 245 -12.10 -21.08 17.01
C ARG A 245 -10.99 -20.21 17.57
N THR A 246 -10.01 -19.91 16.75
CA THR A 246 -8.88 -19.04 17.08
C THR A 246 -8.85 -17.82 16.16
N LEU A 247 -8.62 -16.65 16.75
CA LEU A 247 -8.25 -15.44 16.00
C LEU A 247 -6.72 -15.33 15.98
N TYR A 248 -6.13 -15.48 14.80
CA TYR A 248 -4.71 -15.24 14.59
C TYR A 248 -4.45 -13.78 14.22
N LEU A 249 -3.57 -13.12 14.96
CA LEU A 249 -3.08 -11.78 14.68
C LEU A 249 -1.64 -11.89 14.15
N MET A 250 -1.50 -11.98 12.84
CA MET A 250 -0.23 -12.16 12.16
C MET A 250 0.35 -10.81 11.74
N GLY A 251 1.48 -10.45 12.30
CA GLY A 251 2.19 -9.21 12.02
C GLY A 251 2.90 -8.63 13.23
N ASP A 252 3.50 -7.47 13.03
CA ASP A 252 4.20 -6.71 14.08
C ASP A 252 3.88 -5.21 13.94
N GLY A 253 4.18 -4.44 14.97
CA GLY A 253 3.95 -3.00 14.95
C GLY A 253 3.92 -2.35 16.34
N PRO A 254 3.70 -1.02 16.37
CA PRO A 254 3.80 -0.24 17.61
C PRO A 254 2.79 -0.68 18.70
N LEU A 255 1.68 -1.30 18.33
CA LEU A 255 0.67 -1.76 19.29
C LEU A 255 0.96 -3.15 19.90
N ARG A 256 1.98 -3.88 19.44
CA ARG A 256 2.20 -5.27 19.82
C ARG A 256 2.17 -5.48 21.36
N GLY A 257 2.98 -4.73 22.10
CA GLY A 257 3.06 -4.87 23.55
C GLY A 257 1.73 -4.54 24.27
N GLU A 258 0.99 -3.54 23.77
CA GLU A 258 -0.31 -3.18 24.31
C GLU A 258 -1.36 -4.26 24.04
N LEU A 259 -1.34 -4.86 22.84
CA LEU A 259 -2.23 -5.96 22.46
C LEU A 259 -1.93 -7.24 23.25
N GLU A 260 -0.65 -7.59 23.42
CA GLU A 260 -0.23 -8.73 24.26
C GLU A 260 -0.69 -8.57 25.72
N HIS A 261 -0.53 -7.35 26.27
CA HIS A 261 -1.02 -7.04 27.63
C HIS A 261 -2.54 -7.13 27.70
N TYR A 262 -3.27 -6.57 26.73
CA TYR A 262 -4.73 -6.62 26.70
C TYR A 262 -5.25 -8.07 26.66
N VAL A 263 -4.73 -8.88 25.74
CA VAL A 263 -5.12 -10.29 25.57
C VAL A 263 -4.83 -11.11 26.84
N SER A 264 -3.64 -10.94 27.44
CA SER A 264 -3.26 -11.67 28.65
C SER A 264 -4.05 -11.25 29.88
N SER A 265 -4.26 -9.96 30.12
CA SER A 265 -5.00 -9.44 31.28
C SER A 265 -6.46 -9.85 31.26
N ARG A 266 -7.05 -10.04 30.08
CA ARG A 266 -8.44 -10.48 29.89
C ARG A 266 -8.58 -12.00 29.73
N ARG A 267 -7.47 -12.75 29.73
CA ARG A 267 -7.42 -14.21 29.53
C ARG A 267 -8.12 -14.65 28.22
N LEU A 268 -7.87 -13.93 27.13
CA LEU A 268 -8.48 -14.24 25.82
C LEU A 268 -7.69 -15.37 25.13
N GLU A 269 -7.83 -16.60 25.61
CA GLU A 269 -7.04 -17.77 25.18
C GLU A 269 -7.26 -18.15 23.70
N SER A 270 -8.38 -17.71 23.10
CA SER A 270 -8.71 -17.91 21.68
C SER A 270 -8.06 -16.88 20.74
N ILE A 271 -7.23 -15.96 21.24
CA ILE A 271 -6.48 -14.99 20.42
C ILE A 271 -4.99 -15.32 20.47
N ARG A 272 -4.36 -15.41 19.31
CA ARG A 272 -2.93 -15.70 19.17
C ARG A 272 -2.21 -14.62 18.36
N LEU A 273 -1.31 -13.89 19.00
CA LEU A 273 -0.37 -12.98 18.36
C LEU A 273 0.83 -13.81 17.90
N THR A 274 1.00 -13.95 16.58
CA THR A 274 2.11 -14.75 16.01
C THR A 274 3.40 -13.96 15.84
N GLY A 275 3.33 -12.63 15.89
CA GLY A 275 4.41 -11.77 15.45
C GLY A 275 4.54 -11.74 13.92
N PHE A 276 5.63 -11.18 13.43
CA PHE A 276 5.95 -11.19 12.02
C PHE A 276 6.35 -12.61 11.58
N ILE A 277 5.69 -13.12 10.55
CA ILE A 277 6.01 -14.39 9.89
C ILE A 277 6.43 -14.08 8.45
N PRO A 278 7.62 -14.52 7.99
CA PRO A 278 8.03 -14.41 6.60
C PRO A 278 6.99 -15.01 5.64
N HIS A 279 6.85 -14.43 4.46
CA HIS A 279 5.76 -14.80 3.53
C HIS A 279 5.76 -16.30 3.18
N GLU A 280 6.93 -16.88 3.01
CA GLU A 280 7.16 -18.31 2.73
C GLU A 280 6.74 -19.24 3.88
N GLU A 281 6.67 -18.74 5.11
CA GLU A 281 6.33 -19.51 6.32
C GLU A 281 4.85 -19.35 6.74
N GLN A 282 4.10 -18.43 6.11
CA GLN A 282 2.70 -18.13 6.48
C GLN A 282 1.71 -19.25 6.13
N GLY A 283 2.12 -20.21 5.30
CA GLY A 283 1.23 -21.22 4.74
C GLY A 283 0.45 -22.02 5.78
N THR A 284 1.09 -22.43 6.89
CA THR A 284 0.44 -23.21 7.96
C THR A 284 -0.69 -22.41 8.64
N VAL A 285 -0.43 -21.15 9.00
CA VAL A 285 -1.44 -20.29 9.64
C VAL A 285 -2.58 -19.99 8.66
N ARG A 286 -2.25 -19.65 7.41
CA ARG A 286 -3.26 -19.36 6.39
C ARG A 286 -4.12 -20.58 6.06
N ALA A 287 -3.54 -21.79 6.09
CA ALA A 287 -4.27 -23.03 5.81
C ALA A 287 -5.34 -23.36 6.86
N SER A 288 -5.18 -22.97 8.14
CA SER A 288 -6.19 -23.18 9.18
C SER A 288 -7.31 -22.13 9.18
N CYS A 289 -7.07 -20.97 8.55
CA CYS A 289 -7.98 -19.83 8.59
C CYS A 289 -8.96 -19.85 7.41
N GLY A 290 -10.25 -19.93 7.71
CA GLY A 290 -11.32 -19.93 6.70
C GLY A 290 -11.83 -18.54 6.33
N VAL A 291 -11.61 -17.54 7.19
CA VAL A 291 -11.98 -16.14 6.97
C VAL A 291 -10.82 -15.24 7.38
N ALA A 292 -10.59 -14.17 6.60
CA ALA A 292 -9.69 -13.11 7.00
C ALA A 292 -10.46 -11.83 7.32
N VAL A 293 -9.86 -10.93 8.11
CA VAL A 293 -10.45 -9.64 8.47
C VAL A 293 -9.46 -8.51 8.21
N ALA A 294 -9.90 -7.48 7.51
CA ALA A 294 -9.18 -6.22 7.30
C ALA A 294 -9.97 -5.06 7.95
N PRO A 295 -9.82 -4.85 9.26
CA PRO A 295 -10.67 -3.95 10.07
C PRO A 295 -10.18 -2.50 10.05
N SER A 296 -9.60 -2.03 8.95
CA SER A 296 -8.96 -0.72 8.82
C SER A 296 -9.89 0.44 9.22
N LEU A 297 -9.32 1.45 9.87
CA LEU A 297 -10.02 2.67 10.31
C LEU A 297 -9.63 3.90 9.47
N TRP A 298 -8.68 3.75 8.56
CA TRP A 298 -8.12 4.82 7.73
C TRP A 298 -8.52 4.64 6.26
N GLU A 299 -8.28 5.67 5.48
CA GLU A 299 -8.47 5.61 4.01
C GLU A 299 -7.44 4.64 3.40
N GLU A 300 -7.69 3.32 3.48
CA GLU A 300 -6.80 2.31 2.90
C GLU A 300 -6.59 2.60 1.41
N THR A 301 -5.35 2.61 0.96
CA THR A 301 -5.11 2.92 -0.46
C THR A 301 -5.61 1.82 -1.38
N PHE A 302 -5.47 0.54 -0.94
CA PHE A 302 -5.89 -0.62 -1.74
C PHE A 302 -6.36 -1.78 -0.86
N GLY A 303 -5.44 -2.44 -0.14
CA GLY A 303 -5.73 -3.61 0.67
C GLY A 303 -5.10 -4.90 0.14
N MET A 304 -3.77 -4.95 0.02
CA MET A 304 -3.03 -6.14 -0.43
C MET A 304 -3.39 -7.41 0.34
N VAL A 305 -3.75 -7.27 1.64
CA VAL A 305 -4.17 -8.40 2.48
C VAL A 305 -5.40 -9.13 1.91
N VAL A 306 -6.27 -8.44 1.17
CA VAL A 306 -7.42 -9.06 0.51
C VAL A 306 -6.93 -10.01 -0.59
N LEU A 307 -6.04 -9.54 -1.46
CA LEU A 307 -5.46 -10.35 -2.53
C LEU A 307 -4.67 -11.54 -1.96
N GLU A 308 -3.87 -11.30 -0.90
CA GLU A 308 -3.13 -12.35 -0.21
C GLU A 308 -4.05 -13.40 0.42
N SER A 309 -5.22 -13.00 0.92
CA SER A 309 -6.21 -13.93 1.47
C SER A 309 -6.87 -14.75 0.35
N TRP A 310 -7.27 -14.11 -0.74
CA TRP A 310 -7.82 -14.81 -1.91
C TRP A 310 -6.82 -15.78 -2.54
N LEU A 311 -5.51 -15.47 -2.49
CA LEU A 311 -4.46 -16.41 -2.95
C LEU A 311 -4.61 -17.79 -2.29
N HIS A 312 -5.05 -17.81 -1.04
CA HIS A 312 -5.28 -19.03 -0.25
C HIS A 312 -6.76 -19.45 -0.20
N GLY A 313 -7.61 -18.92 -1.09
CA GLY A 313 -9.03 -19.22 -1.10
C GLY A 313 -9.76 -18.81 0.19
N THR A 314 -9.38 -17.69 0.77
CA THR A 314 -9.95 -17.18 2.03
C THR A 314 -10.76 -15.93 1.76
N PRO A 315 -12.11 -15.94 1.94
CA PRO A 315 -12.95 -14.76 1.87
C PRO A 315 -12.59 -13.75 2.96
N VAL A 316 -12.87 -12.46 2.73
CA VAL A 316 -12.39 -11.39 3.61
C VAL A 316 -13.54 -10.52 4.11
N ILE A 317 -13.57 -10.28 5.42
CA ILE A 317 -14.41 -9.23 6.01
C ILE A 317 -13.60 -7.92 5.96
N VAL A 318 -14.16 -6.88 5.37
CA VAL A 318 -13.54 -5.55 5.31
C VAL A 318 -14.41 -4.49 5.97
N THR A 319 -13.79 -3.46 6.52
CA THR A 319 -14.49 -2.21 6.86
C THR A 319 -14.65 -1.34 5.61
N PRO A 320 -15.65 -0.43 5.56
CA PRO A 320 -15.91 0.44 4.41
C PRO A 320 -14.90 1.60 4.31
N CYS A 321 -13.59 1.29 4.42
CA CYS A 321 -12.54 2.29 4.51
C CYS A 321 -11.63 2.27 3.28
N GLY A 322 -11.52 3.42 2.61
CA GLY A 322 -10.64 3.59 1.46
C GLY A 322 -10.99 2.70 0.27
N GLY A 323 -9.99 2.05 -0.30
CA GLY A 323 -10.14 1.14 -1.45
C GLY A 323 -10.62 -0.27 -1.10
N LEU A 324 -10.73 -0.64 0.18
CA LEU A 324 -11.14 -1.99 0.58
C LEU A 324 -12.49 -2.43 0.00
N PRO A 325 -13.55 -1.59 0.04
CA PRO A 325 -14.85 -1.99 -0.53
C PRO A 325 -14.83 -2.25 -2.03
N GLU A 326 -13.86 -1.68 -2.75
CA GLU A 326 -13.77 -1.87 -4.20
C GLU A 326 -13.34 -3.29 -4.59
N LEU A 327 -12.72 -4.03 -3.67
CA LEU A 327 -12.29 -5.41 -3.85
C LEU A 327 -13.40 -6.41 -3.55
N ILE A 328 -14.36 -6.05 -2.70
CA ILE A 328 -15.35 -6.99 -2.18
C ILE A 328 -16.69 -6.81 -2.90
N THR A 329 -17.15 -7.88 -3.52
CA THR A 329 -18.57 -8.06 -3.86
C THR A 329 -19.22 -8.77 -2.69
N HIS A 330 -20.01 -8.02 -1.91
CA HIS A 330 -20.64 -8.52 -0.68
C HIS A 330 -21.37 -9.84 -0.93
N ASP A 331 -21.21 -10.81 -0.04
CA ASP A 331 -21.75 -12.17 -0.12
C ASP A 331 -21.23 -13.04 -1.27
N GLN A 332 -20.27 -12.58 -2.08
CA GLN A 332 -19.71 -13.37 -3.18
C GLN A 332 -18.25 -13.78 -2.94
N ASN A 333 -17.39 -12.85 -2.50
CA ASN A 333 -15.97 -13.09 -2.22
C ASN A 333 -15.51 -12.58 -0.83
N GLY A 334 -16.48 -12.13 -0.02
CA GLY A 334 -16.26 -11.56 1.30
C GLY A 334 -17.44 -10.72 1.75
N TRP A 335 -17.24 -9.97 2.82
CA TRP A 335 -18.27 -9.14 3.44
C TRP A 335 -17.74 -7.73 3.71
N ILE A 336 -18.64 -6.76 3.64
CA ILE A 336 -18.35 -5.35 3.99
C ILE A 336 -19.13 -5.02 5.27
N ALA A 337 -18.45 -4.72 6.36
CA ALA A 337 -19.07 -4.20 7.56
C ALA A 337 -19.74 -2.84 7.27
N ARG A 338 -20.86 -2.53 7.96
CA ARG A 338 -21.57 -1.26 7.71
C ARG A 338 -20.76 -0.01 8.07
N GLU A 339 -19.86 -0.12 9.06
CA GLU A 339 -19.00 0.96 9.54
C GLU A 339 -17.73 0.39 10.21
N PRO A 340 -16.67 1.19 10.42
CA PRO A 340 -15.43 0.73 11.04
C PRO A 340 -15.52 0.77 12.57
N SER A 341 -16.49 0.05 13.16
CA SER A 341 -16.72 -0.03 14.61
C SER A 341 -16.60 -1.46 15.14
N THR A 342 -16.40 -1.60 16.45
CA THR A 342 -16.37 -2.89 17.13
C THR A 342 -17.68 -3.66 16.93
N ASP A 343 -18.81 -2.99 17.06
CA ASP A 343 -20.13 -3.62 16.98
C ASP A 343 -20.43 -4.12 15.56
N ALA A 344 -20.12 -3.29 14.53
CA ALA A 344 -20.30 -3.68 13.13
C ALA A 344 -19.36 -4.82 12.72
N LEU A 345 -18.13 -4.86 13.25
CA LEU A 345 -17.24 -5.99 13.07
C LEU A 345 -17.73 -7.26 13.76
N ALA A 346 -18.27 -7.15 14.98
CA ALA A 346 -18.84 -8.29 15.69
C ALA A 346 -20.06 -8.86 14.94
N GLU A 347 -20.97 -7.99 14.50
CA GLU A 347 -22.12 -8.38 13.68
C GLU A 347 -21.71 -9.12 12.41
N MET A 348 -20.72 -8.59 11.68
CA MET A 348 -20.27 -9.17 10.44
C MET A 348 -19.48 -10.47 10.66
N LEU A 349 -18.64 -10.54 11.70
CA LEU A 349 -17.98 -11.78 12.11
C LEU A 349 -19.01 -12.86 12.45
N HIS A 350 -20.05 -12.51 13.24
CA HIS A 350 -21.10 -13.45 13.59
C HIS A 350 -21.80 -14.02 12.36
N THR A 351 -22.13 -13.16 11.40
CA THR A 351 -22.74 -13.57 10.10
C THR A 351 -21.80 -14.50 9.35
N ALA A 352 -20.55 -14.09 9.14
CA ALA A 352 -19.57 -14.88 8.42
C ALA A 352 -19.32 -16.26 9.07
N LEU A 353 -19.23 -16.31 10.41
CA LEU A 353 -19.01 -17.56 11.15
C LEU A 353 -20.20 -18.53 11.08
N LYS A 354 -21.41 -18.04 10.89
CA LYS A 354 -22.60 -18.88 10.64
C LYS A 354 -22.66 -19.44 9.22
N GLU A 355 -21.99 -18.81 8.28
CA GLU A 355 -21.98 -19.17 6.86
C GLU A 355 -20.72 -19.94 6.45
N GLU A 356 -20.11 -20.70 7.36
CA GLU A 356 -18.85 -21.43 7.14
C GLU A 356 -18.89 -22.32 5.90
N GLU A 357 -20.02 -22.92 5.59
CA GLU A 357 -20.24 -23.74 4.39
C GLU A 357 -20.06 -23.00 3.06
N ARG A 358 -20.19 -21.65 3.06
CA ARG A 358 -20.01 -20.80 1.89
C ARG A 358 -18.56 -20.37 1.65
N TRP A 359 -17.69 -20.49 2.65
CA TRP A 359 -16.33 -19.99 2.57
C TRP A 359 -15.51 -20.55 1.41
N PRO A 360 -15.58 -21.88 1.09
CA PRO A 360 -14.84 -22.42 -0.05
C PRO A 360 -15.28 -21.81 -1.39
N SER A 361 -16.58 -21.64 -1.61
CA SER A 361 -17.11 -21.04 -2.85
C SER A 361 -16.75 -19.55 -2.96
N MET A 362 -16.83 -18.81 -1.85
CA MET A 362 -16.44 -17.40 -1.80
C MET A 362 -14.93 -17.22 -2.01
N GLY A 363 -14.13 -18.12 -1.44
CA GLY A 363 -12.68 -18.13 -1.64
C GLY A 363 -12.31 -18.44 -3.10
N ALA A 364 -13.01 -19.38 -3.73
CA ALA A 364 -12.82 -19.70 -5.15
C ALA A 364 -13.14 -18.49 -6.06
N HIS A 365 -14.20 -17.75 -5.76
CA HIS A 365 -14.53 -16.51 -6.48
C HIS A 365 -13.42 -15.44 -6.29
N GLY A 366 -12.85 -15.31 -5.07
CA GLY A 366 -11.69 -14.46 -4.87
C GLY A 366 -10.49 -14.87 -5.72
N GLN A 367 -10.20 -16.17 -5.84
CA GLN A 367 -9.14 -16.71 -6.71
C GLN A 367 -9.39 -16.45 -8.20
N GLU A 368 -10.63 -16.46 -8.64
CA GLU A 368 -11.01 -16.09 -10.00
C GLU A 368 -10.70 -14.61 -10.30
N LEU A 369 -11.03 -13.71 -9.36
CA LEU A 369 -10.70 -12.30 -9.47
C LEU A 369 -9.19 -12.04 -9.47
N LEU A 370 -8.40 -12.81 -8.71
CA LEU A 370 -6.94 -12.73 -8.79
C LEU A 370 -6.44 -13.06 -10.19
N SER A 371 -6.97 -14.12 -10.79
CA SER A 371 -6.53 -14.62 -12.08
C SER A 371 -6.94 -13.69 -13.23
N SER A 372 -8.11 -13.08 -13.17
CA SER A 372 -8.68 -12.24 -14.22
C SER A 372 -8.26 -10.77 -14.07
N THR A 373 -8.46 -10.17 -12.89
CA THR A 373 -8.37 -8.71 -12.68
C THR A 373 -7.08 -8.28 -11.98
N HIS A 374 -6.57 -9.12 -11.06
CA HIS A 374 -5.40 -8.79 -10.24
C HIS A 374 -4.18 -9.66 -10.57
N SER A 375 -4.08 -10.11 -11.82
CA SER A 375 -2.93 -10.84 -12.35
C SER A 375 -1.84 -9.91 -12.90
N PRO A 376 -0.59 -10.38 -13.02
CA PRO A 376 0.47 -9.63 -13.71
C PRO A 376 0.11 -9.23 -15.14
N ALA A 377 -0.63 -10.09 -15.86
CA ALA A 377 -1.04 -9.84 -17.24
C ALA A 377 -2.06 -8.69 -17.32
N ALA A 378 -3.09 -8.69 -16.46
CA ALA A 378 -4.08 -7.61 -16.41
C ALA A 378 -3.44 -6.28 -16.03
N TRP A 379 -2.54 -6.30 -15.04
CA TRP A 379 -1.79 -5.11 -14.65
C TRP A 379 -0.91 -4.59 -15.79
N LEU A 380 -0.18 -5.48 -16.48
CA LEU A 380 0.70 -5.11 -17.59
C LEU A 380 -0.08 -4.55 -18.78
N GLN A 381 -1.28 -5.07 -19.04
CA GLN A 381 -2.18 -4.51 -20.06
C GLN A 381 -2.58 -3.06 -19.71
N ALA A 382 -3.02 -2.80 -18.47
CA ALA A 382 -3.40 -1.46 -18.03
C ALA A 382 -2.20 -0.49 -18.05
N MET A 383 -1.04 -0.96 -17.60
CA MET A 383 0.19 -0.17 -17.62
C MET A 383 0.68 0.08 -19.05
N GLY A 384 0.57 -0.91 -19.94
CA GLY A 384 0.89 -0.82 -21.35
C GLY A 384 0.10 0.30 -22.04
N CYS A 385 -1.21 0.36 -21.82
CA CYS A 385 -2.04 1.46 -22.33
C CYS A 385 -1.55 2.84 -21.87
N LEU A 386 -1.15 2.98 -20.60
CA LEU A 386 -0.58 4.23 -20.09
C LEU A 386 0.76 4.55 -20.75
N LEU A 387 1.63 3.57 -20.94
CA LEU A 387 2.94 3.76 -21.57
C LEU A 387 2.81 4.12 -23.06
N GLU A 388 1.81 3.60 -23.75
CA GLU A 388 1.45 3.98 -25.12
C GLU A 388 0.88 5.41 -25.18
N GLU A 389 -0.04 5.76 -24.29
CA GLU A 389 -0.60 7.12 -24.16
C GLU A 389 0.51 8.18 -23.97
N LEU A 390 1.53 7.83 -23.19
CA LEU A 390 2.68 8.69 -22.94
C LEU A 390 3.79 8.57 -24.02
N HIS A 391 3.54 7.86 -25.12
CA HIS A 391 4.49 7.62 -26.21
C HIS A 391 5.82 6.96 -25.78
N ILE A 392 5.81 6.20 -24.70
CA ILE A 392 6.96 5.44 -24.20
C ILE A 392 7.07 4.11 -24.94
N LEU A 393 5.93 3.39 -25.11
CA LEU A 393 5.82 2.25 -26.01
C LEU A 393 5.38 2.74 -27.40
N ARG A 394 6.01 2.24 -28.45
CA ARG A 394 5.55 2.47 -29.82
C ARG A 394 4.45 1.47 -30.14
N GLN A 395 3.34 1.95 -30.65
CA GLN A 395 2.33 1.06 -31.25
C GLN A 395 2.98 0.23 -32.37
N PRO A 396 2.67 -1.07 -32.49
CA PRO A 396 3.06 -1.82 -33.65
C PRO A 396 2.50 -1.08 -34.88
N SER A 397 3.38 -0.68 -35.80
CA SER A 397 2.96 -0.05 -37.04
C SER A 397 1.94 -1.00 -37.69
N THR A 398 0.69 -0.58 -37.80
CA THR A 398 -0.29 -1.19 -38.68
C THR A 398 0.19 -0.89 -40.11
N THR A 399 1.09 -1.73 -40.60
CA THR A 399 1.32 -1.80 -42.05
C THR A 399 0.04 -2.34 -42.63
N SER A 400 -0.80 -1.42 -43.12
CA SER A 400 -1.88 -1.76 -44.06
C SER A 400 -1.24 -2.48 -45.22
N ALA A 401 -1.45 -3.79 -45.30
CA ALA A 401 -1.23 -4.51 -46.56
C ALA A 401 -2.23 -3.94 -47.54
N SER A 402 -1.74 -3.13 -48.45
CA SER A 402 -2.39 -2.72 -49.68
C SER A 402 -2.12 -3.77 -50.75
#